data_88377172a30a0c0713cbb004a71709d0
#
_entry.id   88377172a30a0c0713cbb004a71709d0
#
_cell.length_a   1.000
_cell.length_b   1.000
_cell.length_c   1.000
_cell.angle_alpha   90.00
_cell.angle_beta   90.00
_cell.angle_gamma   90.00
#
_symmetry.space_group_name_H-M   'P 1'
#
loop_
_entity.id
_entity.type
_entity.pdbx_description
1 polymer ?
#
loop_
_entity_poly.entity_id
_entity_poly.type
_entity_poly.pdbx_seq_one_letter_code
_entity_poly.pdbx_strand_id
1 'polypeptide(L)'
;MTYTETDLVARIERLAGADLAALTQPQRDQFDQFHSGGSEAVDRLLPSLQLAPGMVVLDVGSGLGGPARQIARGSGCTVVGVDITSAYVDTAQALTRTAGLDNHVSFICSDIAALDRDGFDAAYTMHVQMNVADKEAFFAEIARRLRPWARFATFEICVNGATQPTPPLPWSLDGTDSYLAAADELRDTIASSGFEILDWVDETQWVLRWFEDLGKRTAADGAATLPALLNDGPTRMMNFAVALATGVVSVHRGSFILAT
;
A
#
# COMPACT_ATOMS: atom_id res chain seq x y z
N MET A 1 -2.89 -16.83 -8.35
CA MET A 1 -3.01 -15.35 -8.42
C MET A 1 -4.10 -14.92 -7.47
N THR A 2 -3.79 -14.10 -6.47
CA THR A 2 -4.69 -13.77 -5.34
C THR A 2 -5.65 -12.63 -5.65
N TYR A 3 -5.25 -11.66 -6.46
CA TYR A 3 -6.05 -10.47 -6.80
C TYR A 3 -6.88 -10.74 -8.06
N THR A 4 -8.06 -11.36 -7.87
CA THR A 4 -8.96 -11.80 -8.95
C THR A 4 -10.29 -11.07 -8.94
N GLU A 5 -10.44 -10.09 -8.06
CA GLU A 5 -11.64 -9.30 -7.92
C GLU A 5 -11.88 -8.46 -9.18
N THR A 6 -13.11 -8.52 -9.70
CA THR A 6 -13.58 -7.75 -10.84
C THR A 6 -14.75 -6.85 -10.42
N ASP A 7 -15.15 -5.94 -11.30
CA ASP A 7 -16.30 -5.05 -11.08
C ASP A 7 -16.24 -4.26 -9.76
N LEU A 8 -15.02 -3.88 -9.37
CA LEU A 8 -14.76 -3.23 -8.08
C LEU A 8 -15.52 -1.91 -7.92
N VAL A 9 -15.67 -1.12 -8.99
CA VAL A 9 -16.48 0.10 -8.98
C VAL A 9 -17.91 -0.20 -8.55
N ALA A 10 -18.57 -1.14 -9.24
CA ALA A 10 -19.96 -1.52 -8.90
C ALA A 10 -20.08 -2.16 -7.50
N ARG A 11 -19.01 -2.85 -7.04
CA ARG A 11 -18.98 -3.38 -5.65
C ARG A 11 -18.87 -2.27 -4.63
N ILE A 12 -17.99 -1.27 -4.84
CA ILE A 12 -17.86 -0.11 -3.96
C ILE A 12 -19.18 0.65 -3.87
N GLU A 13 -19.79 0.98 -5.00
CA GLU A 13 -21.07 1.71 -5.06
C GLU A 13 -22.19 0.96 -4.33
N ARG A 14 -22.28 -0.35 -4.51
CA ARG A 14 -23.26 -1.19 -3.81
C ARG A 14 -23.01 -1.21 -2.30
N LEU A 15 -21.76 -1.35 -1.86
CA LEU A 15 -21.40 -1.39 -0.44
C LEU A 15 -21.56 -0.04 0.24
N ALA A 16 -21.25 1.03 -0.48
CA ALA A 16 -21.41 2.40 0.01
C ALA A 16 -22.87 2.90 -0.06
N GLY A 17 -23.72 2.24 -0.86
CA GLY A 17 -25.10 2.68 -1.10
C GLY A 17 -25.21 4.00 -1.87
N ALA A 18 -24.16 4.36 -2.64
CA ALA A 18 -24.09 5.61 -3.39
C ALA A 18 -23.12 5.48 -4.58
N ASP A 19 -23.35 6.27 -5.63
CA ASP A 19 -22.41 6.37 -6.76
C ASP A 19 -21.06 6.92 -6.31
N LEU A 20 -19.95 6.53 -6.99
CA LEU A 20 -18.60 6.99 -6.64
C LEU A 20 -18.50 8.51 -6.56
N ALA A 21 -19.21 9.25 -7.43
CA ALA A 21 -19.19 10.71 -7.46
C ALA A 21 -19.79 11.35 -6.19
N ALA A 22 -20.71 10.66 -5.52
CA ALA A 22 -21.37 11.12 -4.30
C ALA A 22 -20.58 10.78 -3.03
N LEU A 23 -19.56 9.90 -3.10
CA LEU A 23 -18.80 9.49 -1.93
C LEU A 23 -17.96 10.65 -1.39
N THR A 24 -18.07 10.87 -0.08
CA THR A 24 -17.13 11.72 0.66
C THR A 24 -15.75 11.07 0.76
N GLN A 25 -14.71 11.84 1.09
CA GLN A 25 -13.38 11.28 1.26
C GLN A 25 -13.31 10.19 2.36
N PRO A 26 -13.88 10.38 3.56
CA PRO A 26 -13.88 9.31 4.56
C PRO A 26 -14.58 8.02 4.09
N GLN A 27 -15.60 8.12 3.23
CA GLN A 27 -16.23 6.94 2.65
C GLN A 27 -15.33 6.24 1.63
N ARG A 28 -14.57 6.98 0.80
CA ARG A 28 -13.57 6.40 -0.09
C ARG A 28 -12.45 5.70 0.67
N ASP A 29 -11.94 6.33 1.72
CA ASP A 29 -10.86 5.78 2.56
C ASP A 29 -11.22 4.42 3.20
N GLN A 30 -12.50 4.09 3.33
CA GLN A 30 -12.96 2.79 3.81
C GLN A 30 -12.69 1.64 2.82
N PHE A 31 -12.52 1.95 1.53
CA PHE A 31 -12.41 0.96 0.46
C PHE A 31 -11.07 0.98 -0.27
N ASP A 32 -10.35 2.09 -0.27
CA ASP A 32 -9.20 2.31 -1.17
C ASP A 32 -7.82 2.29 -0.51
N GLN A 33 -7.78 2.00 0.81
CA GLN A 33 -6.53 1.89 1.59
C GLN A 33 -6.18 0.40 1.79
N PHE A 34 -5.49 -0.21 0.81
CA PHE A 34 -5.17 -1.65 0.81
C PHE A 34 -3.97 -2.02 1.70
N HIS A 35 -3.85 -1.38 2.85
CA HIS A 35 -2.83 -1.65 3.85
C HIS A 35 -3.41 -1.49 5.26
N SER A 36 -2.74 -2.02 6.28
CA SER A 36 -3.11 -1.79 7.67
C SER A 36 -2.86 -0.33 8.06
N GLY A 37 -3.66 0.17 8.97
CA GLY A 37 -3.55 1.54 9.45
C GLY A 37 -4.33 2.57 8.63
N GLY A 38 -4.90 2.20 7.48
CA GLY A 38 -5.73 3.09 6.66
C GLY A 38 -5.04 4.43 6.36
N SER A 39 -5.79 5.51 6.24
CA SER A 39 -5.26 6.86 6.00
C SER A 39 -4.24 7.33 7.05
N GLU A 40 -4.35 6.85 8.30
CA GLU A 40 -3.41 7.17 9.37
C GLU A 40 -2.00 6.60 9.11
N ALA A 41 -1.88 5.44 8.44
CA ALA A 41 -0.58 4.89 8.05
C ALA A 41 0.11 5.76 6.98
N VAL A 42 -0.67 6.33 6.04
CA VAL A 42 -0.15 7.30 5.07
C VAL A 42 0.38 8.54 5.77
N ASP A 43 -0.35 9.09 6.75
CA ASP A 43 0.09 10.24 7.54
C ASP A 43 1.39 9.97 8.31
N ARG A 44 1.59 8.72 8.77
CA ARG A 44 2.85 8.30 9.42
C ARG A 44 4.00 8.13 8.44
N LEU A 45 3.71 7.76 7.19
CA LEU A 45 4.71 7.60 6.13
C LEU A 45 5.19 8.94 5.57
N LEU A 46 4.28 9.91 5.42
CA LEU A 46 4.51 11.20 4.75
C LEU A 46 5.77 11.94 5.20
N PRO A 47 6.08 12.08 6.51
CA PRO A 47 7.28 12.78 6.96
C PRO A 47 8.58 12.21 6.40
N SER A 48 8.61 10.89 6.12
CA SER A 48 9.77 10.21 5.56
C SER A 48 10.10 10.62 4.12
N LEU A 49 9.10 11.07 3.36
CA LEU A 49 9.24 11.45 1.96
C LEU A 49 9.72 12.89 1.75
N GLN A 50 9.60 13.76 2.76
CA GLN A 50 9.99 15.18 2.71
C GLN A 50 9.46 15.91 1.47
N LEU A 51 8.18 15.75 1.18
CA LEU A 51 7.55 16.26 -0.03
C LEU A 51 7.45 17.79 -0.05
N ALA A 52 7.59 18.35 -1.24
CA ALA A 52 7.34 19.75 -1.52
C ALA A 52 6.41 19.89 -2.75
N PRO A 53 5.60 20.96 -2.84
CA PRO A 53 4.73 21.17 -3.99
C PRO A 53 5.50 21.12 -5.32
N GLY A 54 4.90 20.45 -6.32
CA GLY A 54 5.48 20.28 -7.65
C GLY A 54 6.40 19.07 -7.81
N MET A 55 6.74 18.36 -6.74
CA MET A 55 7.44 17.08 -6.84
C MET A 55 6.58 16.03 -7.53
N VAL A 56 7.25 15.07 -8.19
CA VAL A 56 6.64 13.89 -8.81
C VAL A 56 6.98 12.66 -7.99
N VAL A 57 5.98 12.00 -7.43
CA VAL A 57 6.10 10.87 -6.51
C VAL A 57 5.67 9.59 -7.21
N LEU A 58 6.42 8.50 -7.01
CA LEU A 58 6.10 7.17 -7.49
C LEU A 58 5.46 6.33 -6.37
N ASP A 59 4.24 5.83 -6.62
CA ASP A 59 3.52 4.87 -5.78
C ASP A 59 3.66 3.48 -6.40
N VAL A 60 4.47 2.60 -5.83
CA VAL A 60 4.72 1.26 -6.38
C VAL A 60 3.83 0.23 -5.69
N GLY A 61 2.98 -0.44 -6.47
CA GLY A 61 1.91 -1.29 -5.96
C GLY A 61 0.73 -0.46 -5.48
N SER A 62 0.27 0.46 -6.32
CA SER A 62 -0.67 1.51 -5.94
C SER A 62 -2.09 1.04 -5.60
N GLY A 63 -2.45 -0.21 -5.91
CA GLY A 63 -3.76 -0.77 -5.62
C GLY A 63 -4.91 0.11 -6.14
N LEU A 64 -5.84 0.46 -5.26
CA LEU A 64 -6.96 1.37 -5.59
C LEU A 64 -6.61 2.86 -5.46
N GLY A 65 -5.36 3.20 -5.19
CA GLY A 65 -4.82 4.57 -5.22
C GLY A 65 -5.22 5.48 -4.06
N GLY A 66 -5.66 4.93 -2.92
CA GLY A 66 -5.99 5.70 -1.73
C GLY A 66 -4.82 6.57 -1.25
N PRO A 67 -3.63 5.97 -0.99
CA PRO A 67 -2.43 6.72 -0.60
C PRO A 67 -2.04 7.79 -1.61
N ALA A 68 -2.07 7.46 -2.91
CA ALA A 68 -1.72 8.43 -3.97
C ALA A 68 -2.61 9.68 -3.94
N ARG A 69 -3.93 9.50 -3.80
CA ARG A 69 -4.88 10.62 -3.69
C ARG A 69 -4.70 11.43 -2.40
N GLN A 70 -4.43 10.76 -1.27
CA GLN A 70 -4.17 11.42 0.00
C GLN A 70 -2.90 12.29 -0.08
N ILE A 71 -1.81 11.73 -0.60
CA ILE A 71 -0.53 12.43 -0.78
C ILE A 71 -0.67 13.62 -1.70
N ALA A 72 -1.27 13.47 -2.88
CA ALA A 72 -1.45 14.55 -3.83
C ALA A 72 -2.24 15.72 -3.24
N ARG A 73 -3.33 15.41 -2.50
CA ARG A 73 -4.18 16.41 -1.85
C ARG A 73 -3.47 17.16 -0.74
N GLY A 74 -2.68 16.45 0.08
CA GLY A 74 -2.01 17.02 1.25
C GLY A 74 -0.72 17.77 0.94
N SER A 75 0.00 17.38 -0.12
CA SER A 75 1.35 17.89 -0.43
C SER A 75 1.42 18.84 -1.63
N GLY A 76 0.42 18.82 -2.52
CA GLY A 76 0.50 19.50 -3.81
C GLY A 76 1.47 18.84 -4.81
N CYS A 77 1.84 17.60 -4.58
CA CYS A 77 2.64 16.79 -5.49
C CYS A 77 1.80 16.18 -6.62
N THR A 78 2.46 15.79 -7.70
CA THR A 78 1.91 14.84 -8.66
C THR A 78 2.29 13.44 -8.26
N VAL A 79 1.34 12.50 -8.25
CA VAL A 79 1.61 11.08 -7.93
C VAL A 79 1.33 10.22 -9.15
N VAL A 80 2.26 9.32 -9.45
CA VAL A 80 2.13 8.29 -10.49
C VAL A 80 2.12 6.93 -9.79
N GLY A 81 0.96 6.28 -9.79
CA GLY A 81 0.81 4.93 -9.27
C GLY A 81 1.11 3.89 -10.35
N VAL A 82 1.77 2.81 -9.95
CA VAL A 82 2.03 1.65 -10.80
C VAL A 82 1.53 0.40 -10.10
N ASP A 83 0.71 -0.40 -10.78
CA ASP A 83 0.21 -1.68 -10.29
C ASP A 83 0.08 -2.67 -11.45
N ILE A 84 0.33 -3.95 -11.20
CA ILE A 84 0.22 -5.01 -12.20
C ILE A 84 -1.22 -5.47 -12.45
N THR A 85 -2.16 -5.10 -11.58
CA THR A 85 -3.55 -5.56 -11.59
C THR A 85 -4.43 -4.55 -12.32
N SER A 86 -4.77 -4.84 -13.58
CA SER A 86 -5.55 -3.90 -14.42
C SER A 86 -6.87 -3.48 -13.80
N ALA A 87 -7.61 -4.40 -13.16
CA ALA A 87 -8.88 -4.08 -12.49
C ALA A 87 -8.71 -3.07 -11.35
N TYR A 88 -7.56 -3.09 -10.66
CA TYR A 88 -7.23 -2.13 -9.60
C TYR A 88 -6.87 -0.78 -10.21
N VAL A 89 -6.06 -0.75 -11.26
CA VAL A 89 -5.71 0.47 -11.99
C VAL A 89 -6.95 1.17 -12.56
N ASP A 90 -7.85 0.43 -13.21
CA ASP A 90 -9.10 0.99 -13.76
C ASP A 90 -9.98 1.59 -12.67
N THR A 91 -10.08 0.90 -11.53
CA THR A 91 -10.83 1.37 -10.36
C THR A 91 -10.17 2.60 -9.72
N ALA A 92 -8.85 2.59 -9.57
CA ALA A 92 -8.09 3.72 -9.06
C ALA A 92 -8.28 4.99 -9.91
N GLN A 93 -8.26 4.84 -11.25
CA GLN A 93 -8.55 5.92 -12.18
C GLN A 93 -9.99 6.44 -12.04
N ALA A 94 -10.98 5.56 -11.88
CA ALA A 94 -12.38 5.95 -11.68
C ALA A 94 -12.56 6.74 -10.38
N LEU A 95 -12.01 6.24 -9.26
CA LEU A 95 -12.02 6.91 -7.96
C LEU A 95 -11.32 8.28 -8.01
N THR A 96 -10.24 8.38 -8.76
CA THR A 96 -9.46 9.62 -8.89
C THR A 96 -10.20 10.69 -9.70
N ARG A 97 -10.83 10.32 -10.83
CA ARG A 97 -11.68 11.23 -11.62
C ARG A 97 -12.85 11.76 -10.78
N THR A 98 -13.55 10.88 -10.07
CA THR A 98 -14.68 11.30 -9.23
C THR A 98 -14.27 12.12 -8.00
N ALA A 99 -13.00 12.03 -7.60
CA ALA A 99 -12.42 12.88 -6.55
C ALA A 99 -11.89 14.22 -7.10
N GLY A 100 -11.90 14.45 -8.42
CA GLY A 100 -11.37 15.67 -9.06
C GLY A 100 -9.85 15.80 -8.96
N LEU A 101 -9.12 14.69 -8.92
CA LEU A 101 -7.66 14.64 -8.75
C LEU A 101 -6.91 14.13 -9.98
N ASP A 102 -7.57 13.94 -11.10
CA ASP A 102 -7.01 13.39 -12.35
C ASP A 102 -5.90 14.26 -12.97
N ASN A 103 -5.81 15.53 -12.60
CA ASN A 103 -4.69 16.42 -12.96
C ASN A 103 -3.44 16.22 -12.06
N HIS A 104 -3.57 15.54 -10.93
CA HIS A 104 -2.50 15.36 -9.94
C HIS A 104 -2.13 13.89 -9.70
N VAL A 105 -3.02 12.96 -10.03
CA VAL A 105 -2.79 11.53 -9.81
C VAL A 105 -3.12 10.76 -11.08
N SER A 106 -2.19 9.94 -11.51
CA SER A 106 -2.36 9.02 -12.65
C SER A 106 -1.90 7.61 -12.29
N PHE A 107 -2.43 6.60 -13.00
CA PHE A 107 -2.07 5.21 -12.75
C PHE A 107 -1.68 4.51 -14.06
N ILE A 108 -0.69 3.63 -13.97
CA ILE A 108 -0.15 2.84 -15.08
C ILE A 108 -0.24 1.36 -14.69
N CYS A 109 -0.90 0.56 -15.54
CA CYS A 109 -0.92 -0.89 -15.38
C CYS A 109 0.39 -1.46 -15.94
N SER A 110 1.36 -1.71 -15.07
CA SER A 110 2.69 -2.18 -15.46
C SER A 110 3.41 -2.82 -14.27
N ASP A 111 4.34 -3.72 -14.58
CA ASP A 111 5.43 -4.05 -13.66
C ASP A 111 6.39 -2.86 -13.56
N ILE A 112 7.00 -2.67 -12.37
CA ILE A 112 7.97 -1.58 -12.15
C ILE A 112 9.19 -1.70 -13.09
N ALA A 113 9.61 -2.90 -13.44
CA ALA A 113 10.70 -3.14 -14.36
C ALA A 113 10.37 -2.69 -15.80
N ALA A 114 9.09 -2.74 -16.19
CA ALA A 114 8.61 -2.34 -17.50
C ALA A 114 8.12 -0.88 -17.57
N LEU A 115 8.18 -0.13 -16.45
CA LEU A 115 7.76 1.26 -16.43
C LEU A 115 8.69 2.11 -17.31
N ASP A 116 8.14 2.75 -18.35
CA ASP A 116 8.87 3.65 -19.25
C ASP A 116 8.82 5.10 -18.75
N ARG A 117 9.23 5.29 -17.51
CA ARG A 117 9.37 6.61 -16.87
C ARG A 117 10.33 6.54 -15.71
N ASP A 118 11.19 7.54 -15.58
CA ASP A 118 12.14 7.74 -14.51
C ASP A 118 12.16 9.20 -14.00
N GLY A 119 13.11 9.52 -13.15
CA GLY A 119 13.33 10.86 -12.64
C GLY A 119 12.32 11.30 -11.58
N PHE A 120 11.78 10.37 -10.80
CA PHE A 120 10.91 10.67 -9.67
C PHE A 120 11.67 11.30 -8.50
N ASP A 121 11.05 12.26 -7.83
CA ASP A 121 11.61 12.99 -6.69
C ASP A 121 11.50 12.21 -5.38
N ALA A 122 10.55 11.28 -5.29
CA ALA A 122 10.37 10.36 -4.17
C ALA A 122 9.60 9.12 -4.63
N ALA A 123 9.68 8.03 -3.85
CA ALA A 123 8.84 6.84 -4.04
C ALA A 123 8.42 6.25 -2.71
N TYR A 124 7.37 5.42 -2.76
CA TYR A 124 6.97 4.62 -1.60
C TYR A 124 6.31 3.31 -2.00
N THR A 125 6.29 2.37 -1.04
CA THR A 125 5.53 1.12 -1.09
C THR A 125 4.75 0.94 0.21
N MET A 126 3.54 0.37 0.11
CA MET A 126 2.73 0.05 1.30
C MET A 126 2.09 -1.33 1.12
N HIS A 127 2.55 -2.33 1.89
CA HIS A 127 2.10 -3.73 1.81
C HIS A 127 2.24 -4.35 0.41
N VAL A 128 3.41 -4.23 -0.19
CA VAL A 128 3.71 -4.72 -1.54
C VAL A 128 4.71 -5.88 -1.53
N GLN A 129 5.76 -5.80 -0.67
CA GLN A 129 6.90 -6.71 -0.73
C GLN A 129 6.54 -8.20 -0.59
N MET A 130 5.46 -8.52 0.14
CA MET A 130 5.02 -9.90 0.33
C MET A 130 4.52 -10.56 -0.96
N ASN A 131 4.20 -9.79 -1.98
CA ASN A 131 3.81 -10.27 -3.32
C ASN A 131 5.00 -10.41 -4.28
N VAL A 132 6.20 -9.98 -3.88
CA VAL A 132 7.37 -9.90 -4.74
C VAL A 132 8.34 -11.02 -4.40
N ALA A 133 8.57 -11.95 -5.34
CA ALA A 133 9.49 -13.05 -5.16
C ALA A 133 10.96 -12.60 -5.19
N ASP A 134 11.32 -11.78 -6.18
CA ASP A 134 12.67 -11.22 -6.35
C ASP A 134 12.70 -9.76 -5.84
N LYS A 135 12.98 -9.62 -4.55
CA LYS A 135 13.02 -8.32 -3.88
C LYS A 135 14.23 -7.48 -4.29
N GLU A 136 15.36 -8.12 -4.54
CA GLU A 136 16.57 -7.42 -4.97
C GLU A 136 16.33 -6.71 -6.31
N ALA A 137 15.81 -7.44 -7.31
CA ALA A 137 15.43 -6.85 -8.59
C ALA A 137 14.37 -5.76 -8.43
N PHE A 138 13.37 -5.98 -7.59
CA PHE A 138 12.28 -5.02 -7.35
C PHE A 138 12.78 -3.69 -6.79
N PHE A 139 13.58 -3.70 -5.72
CA PHE A 139 14.11 -2.48 -5.12
C PHE A 139 15.18 -1.81 -5.98
N ALA A 140 15.97 -2.57 -6.74
CA ALA A 140 16.90 -2.02 -7.73
C ALA A 140 16.16 -1.27 -8.84
N GLU A 141 15.00 -1.78 -9.31
CA GLU A 141 14.16 -1.08 -10.28
C GLU A 141 13.55 0.20 -9.71
N ILE A 142 13.12 0.21 -8.46
CA ILE A 142 12.67 1.43 -7.80
C ILE A 142 13.81 2.46 -7.75
N ALA A 143 15.01 2.05 -7.32
CA ALA A 143 16.18 2.93 -7.25
C ALA A 143 16.51 3.54 -8.63
N ARG A 144 16.44 2.74 -9.70
CA ARG A 144 16.70 3.19 -11.07
C ARG A 144 15.72 4.26 -11.56
N ARG A 145 14.48 4.28 -11.04
CA ARG A 145 13.44 5.25 -11.41
C ARG A 145 13.57 6.58 -10.68
N LEU A 146 14.32 6.62 -9.60
CA LEU A 146 14.48 7.79 -8.75
C LEU A 146 15.63 8.70 -9.22
N ARG A 147 15.51 9.97 -8.87
CA ARG A 147 16.62 10.92 -8.97
C ARG A 147 17.64 10.67 -7.87
N PRO A 148 18.91 11.07 -8.07
CA PRO A 148 19.88 11.11 -6.97
C PRO A 148 19.31 11.83 -5.74
N TRP A 149 19.56 11.28 -4.55
CA TRP A 149 19.09 11.82 -3.26
C TRP A 149 17.58 11.81 -3.06
N ALA A 150 16.82 11.14 -3.92
CA ALA A 150 15.38 10.97 -3.74
C ALA A 150 15.08 10.19 -2.46
N ARG A 151 13.97 10.53 -1.81
CA ARG A 151 13.47 9.80 -0.65
C ARG A 151 12.68 8.57 -1.09
N PHE A 152 12.91 7.48 -0.34
CA PHE A 152 12.09 6.28 -0.47
C PHE A 152 11.54 5.89 0.91
N ALA A 153 10.26 5.55 0.98
CA ALA A 153 9.63 5.13 2.22
C ALA A 153 8.84 3.83 2.02
N THR A 154 8.82 2.99 3.06
CA THR A 154 8.09 1.71 3.04
C THR A 154 7.21 1.58 4.27
N PHE A 155 6.09 0.87 4.10
CA PHE A 155 5.23 0.42 5.21
C PHE A 155 4.84 -1.03 4.91
N GLU A 156 5.56 -2.00 5.50
CA GLU A 156 5.54 -3.38 5.01
C GLU A 156 5.31 -4.39 6.12
N ILE A 157 4.65 -5.51 5.75
CA ILE A 157 4.49 -6.68 6.62
C ILE A 157 5.73 -7.54 6.50
N CYS A 158 6.30 -7.96 7.65
CA CYS A 158 7.45 -8.86 7.71
C CYS A 158 7.11 -10.12 8.51
N VAL A 159 7.75 -11.23 8.21
CA VAL A 159 7.63 -12.47 8.98
C VAL A 159 8.61 -12.47 10.14
N ASN A 160 8.19 -13.03 11.28
CA ASN A 160 9.03 -13.22 12.46
C ASN A 160 9.38 -14.70 12.62
N GLY A 161 10.63 -15.05 12.34
CA GLY A 161 11.11 -16.44 12.43
C GLY A 161 10.62 -17.35 11.30
N ALA A 162 10.57 -18.66 11.57
CA ALA A 162 10.29 -19.67 10.56
C ALA A 162 8.79 -20.00 10.35
N THR A 163 7.93 -19.55 11.27
CA THR A 163 6.50 -19.83 11.18
C THR A 163 5.84 -18.88 10.20
N GLN A 164 5.16 -19.44 9.20
CA GLN A 164 4.40 -18.64 8.24
C GLN A 164 2.98 -18.37 8.76
N PRO A 165 2.37 -17.20 8.42
CA PRO A 165 0.99 -16.93 8.77
C PRO A 165 0.04 -17.86 8.04
N THR A 166 -1.06 -18.24 8.70
CA THR A 166 -2.06 -19.18 8.16
C THR A 166 -2.90 -18.52 7.06
N PRO A 167 -2.94 -19.06 5.83
CA PRO A 167 -3.84 -18.58 4.79
C PRO A 167 -5.32 -18.96 5.07
N PRO A 168 -6.31 -18.31 4.41
CA PRO A 168 -6.13 -17.26 3.43
C PRO A 168 -5.73 -15.93 4.08
N LEU A 169 -4.85 -15.17 3.40
CA LEU A 169 -4.33 -13.88 3.84
C LEU A 169 -4.78 -12.77 2.87
N PRO A 170 -4.75 -11.50 3.26
CA PRO A 170 -5.10 -10.40 2.34
C PRO A 170 -4.34 -10.44 1.01
N TRP A 171 -3.11 -10.92 1.02
CA TRP A 171 -2.21 -10.98 -0.15
C TRP A 171 -2.03 -12.38 -0.75
N SER A 172 -2.50 -13.46 -0.10
CA SER A 172 -2.34 -14.83 -0.59
C SER A 172 -3.46 -15.74 -0.11
N LEU A 173 -4.14 -16.43 -1.03
CA LEU A 173 -5.27 -17.30 -0.71
C LEU A 173 -4.86 -18.63 -0.11
N ASP A 174 -3.74 -19.19 -0.54
CA ASP A 174 -3.27 -20.52 -0.13
C ASP A 174 -1.82 -20.55 0.37
N GLY A 175 -1.15 -19.38 0.42
CA GLY A 175 0.23 -19.23 0.87
C GLY A 175 1.28 -19.43 -0.24
N THR A 176 0.92 -19.95 -1.41
CA THR A 176 1.90 -20.28 -2.47
C THR A 176 2.50 -19.06 -3.15
N ASP A 177 1.81 -17.95 -3.14
CA ASP A 177 2.26 -16.64 -3.67
C ASP A 177 2.55 -15.61 -2.56
N SER A 178 2.92 -16.09 -1.37
CA SER A 178 3.35 -15.28 -0.23
C SER A 178 4.86 -15.34 -0.07
N TYR A 179 5.54 -14.22 -0.28
CA TYR A 179 7.00 -14.09 -0.26
C TYR A 179 7.45 -13.14 0.85
N LEU A 180 6.91 -13.31 2.07
CA LEU A 180 7.30 -12.49 3.21
C LEU A 180 8.80 -12.64 3.53
N ALA A 181 9.48 -11.50 3.69
CA ALA A 181 10.84 -11.44 4.22
C ALA A 181 10.83 -11.12 5.71
N ALA A 182 11.88 -11.48 6.42
CA ALA A 182 12.14 -10.99 7.77
C ALA A 182 12.47 -9.49 7.75
N ALA A 183 12.21 -8.79 8.86
CA ALA A 183 12.36 -7.33 8.91
C ALA A 183 13.79 -6.85 8.61
N ASP A 184 14.79 -7.53 9.17
CA ASP A 184 16.19 -7.21 8.92
C ASP A 184 16.62 -7.57 7.48
N GLU A 185 16.15 -8.70 6.96
CA GLU A 185 16.39 -9.11 5.57
C GLU A 185 15.84 -8.08 4.58
N LEU A 186 14.59 -7.64 4.79
CA LEU A 186 13.95 -6.64 3.93
C LEU A 186 14.71 -5.30 3.96
N ARG A 187 15.04 -4.83 5.17
CA ARG A 187 15.82 -3.59 5.36
C ARG A 187 17.16 -3.66 4.63
N ASP A 188 17.89 -4.76 4.80
CA ASP A 188 19.22 -4.95 4.24
C ASP A 188 19.17 -5.13 2.71
N THR A 189 18.12 -5.77 2.17
CA THR A 189 17.87 -5.86 0.74
C THR A 189 17.62 -4.48 0.12
N ILE A 190 16.82 -3.63 0.77
CA ILE A 190 16.61 -2.25 0.31
C ILE A 190 17.94 -1.47 0.32
N ALA A 191 18.72 -1.58 1.40
CA ALA A 191 20.01 -0.92 1.50
C ALA A 191 21.00 -1.38 0.40
N SER A 192 21.02 -2.68 0.12
CA SER A 192 21.88 -3.26 -0.95
C SER A 192 21.48 -2.82 -2.35
N SER A 193 20.26 -2.30 -2.53
CA SER A 193 19.76 -1.76 -3.79
C SER A 193 20.15 -0.29 -4.04
N GLY A 194 21.05 0.26 -3.22
CA GLY A 194 21.60 1.62 -3.37
C GLY A 194 20.99 2.66 -2.44
N PHE A 195 20.22 2.26 -1.44
CA PHE A 195 19.61 3.16 -0.48
C PHE A 195 20.39 3.23 0.85
N GLU A 196 20.56 4.41 1.40
CA GLU A 196 21.00 4.61 2.78
C GLU A 196 19.78 4.58 3.72
N ILE A 197 19.89 3.86 4.82
CA ILE A 197 18.83 3.75 5.83
C ILE A 197 18.84 5.01 6.69
N LEU A 198 17.72 5.70 6.79
CA LEU A 198 17.53 6.87 7.65
C LEU A 198 16.77 6.50 8.92
N ASP A 199 15.76 5.64 8.80
CA ASP A 199 14.92 5.18 9.91
C ASP A 199 14.32 3.82 9.59
N TRP A 200 14.14 2.97 10.62
CA TRP A 200 13.47 1.67 10.53
C TRP A 200 12.73 1.39 11.83
N VAL A 201 11.41 1.47 11.79
CA VAL A 201 10.54 1.47 12.98
C VAL A 201 9.59 0.30 12.94
N ASP A 202 9.50 -0.44 14.03
CA ASP A 202 8.46 -1.43 14.27
C ASP A 202 7.14 -0.72 14.65
N GLU A 203 6.16 -0.78 13.77
CA GLU A 203 4.84 -0.19 13.94
C GLU A 203 3.79 -1.24 14.41
N THR A 204 4.19 -2.46 14.68
CA THR A 204 3.29 -3.59 15.00
C THR A 204 2.31 -3.26 16.13
N GLN A 205 2.80 -2.68 17.23
CA GLN A 205 1.95 -2.33 18.36
C GLN A 205 0.95 -1.22 18.02
N TRP A 206 1.33 -0.29 17.15
CA TRP A 206 0.41 0.73 16.67
C TRP A 206 -0.65 0.13 15.76
N VAL A 207 -0.28 -0.75 14.84
CA VAL A 207 -1.23 -1.44 13.94
C VAL A 207 -2.22 -2.30 14.73
N LEU A 208 -1.76 -3.01 15.78
CA LEU A 208 -2.66 -3.80 16.64
C LEU A 208 -3.73 -2.90 17.30
N ARG A 209 -3.34 -1.78 17.88
CA ARG A 209 -4.30 -0.82 18.46
C ARG A 209 -5.25 -0.26 17.41
N TRP A 210 -4.74 0.04 16.22
CA TRP A 210 -5.58 0.52 15.12
C TRP A 210 -6.65 -0.52 14.72
N PHE A 211 -6.31 -1.82 14.68
CA PHE A 211 -7.28 -2.89 14.43
C PHE A 211 -8.34 -3.00 15.54
N GLU A 212 -7.94 -2.88 16.79
CA GLU A 212 -8.89 -2.87 17.92
C GLU A 212 -9.89 -1.72 17.80
N ASP A 213 -9.41 -0.53 17.46
CA ASP A 213 -10.25 0.67 17.31
C ASP A 213 -11.11 0.62 16.04
N LEU A 214 -10.60 0.05 14.95
CA LEU A 214 -11.38 -0.23 13.74
C LEU A 214 -12.54 -1.19 14.07
N GLY A 215 -12.27 -2.26 14.80
CA GLY A 215 -13.29 -3.21 15.23
C GLY A 215 -14.41 -2.56 16.04
N LYS A 216 -14.07 -1.65 16.96
CA LYS A 216 -15.08 -0.88 17.73
C LYS A 216 -15.91 0.03 16.84
N ARG A 217 -15.27 0.76 15.89
CA ARG A 217 -15.95 1.67 14.95
C ARG A 217 -16.90 0.91 14.03
N THR A 218 -16.45 -0.16 13.40
CA THR A 218 -17.27 -0.96 12.47
C THR A 218 -18.46 -1.65 13.17
N ALA A 219 -18.27 -2.09 14.41
CA ALA A 219 -19.35 -2.65 15.20
C ALA A 219 -20.42 -1.61 15.56
N ALA A 220 -20.05 -0.33 15.73
CA ALA A 220 -20.99 0.75 16.03
C ALA A 220 -21.75 1.26 14.79
N ASP A 221 -21.06 1.38 13.66
CA ASP A 221 -21.60 2.07 12.48
C ASP A 221 -22.16 1.10 11.42
N GLY A 222 -21.87 -0.20 11.50
CA GLY A 222 -22.29 -1.21 10.51
C GLY A 222 -21.75 -0.97 9.11
N ALA A 223 -20.74 -0.10 8.96
CA ALA A 223 -20.21 0.30 7.67
C ALA A 223 -19.44 -0.84 7.01
N ALA A 224 -19.69 -1.06 5.72
CA ALA A 224 -18.86 -1.93 4.90
C ALA A 224 -17.49 -1.30 4.68
N THR A 225 -16.45 -2.11 4.79
CA THR A 225 -15.05 -1.68 4.67
C THR A 225 -14.31 -2.54 3.64
N LEU A 226 -13.05 -2.24 3.38
CA LEU A 226 -12.16 -2.93 2.45
C LEU A 226 -12.33 -4.47 2.43
N PRO A 227 -12.41 -5.19 3.57
CA PRO A 227 -12.60 -6.64 3.55
C PRO A 227 -13.82 -7.10 2.74
N ALA A 228 -14.89 -6.29 2.68
CA ALA A 228 -16.08 -6.63 1.90
C ALA A 228 -15.87 -6.57 0.38
N LEU A 229 -14.80 -5.93 -0.09
CA LEU A 229 -14.38 -5.94 -1.50
C LEU A 229 -13.66 -7.22 -1.90
N LEU A 230 -13.00 -7.88 -0.95
CA LEU A 230 -12.20 -9.07 -1.23
C LEU A 230 -13.06 -10.33 -1.17
N ASN A 231 -12.74 -11.30 -2.02
CA ASN A 231 -13.28 -12.64 -1.88
C ASN A 231 -12.77 -13.23 -0.56
N ASP A 232 -13.67 -13.75 0.28
CA ASP A 232 -13.36 -14.26 1.64
C ASP A 232 -12.65 -13.24 2.54
N GLY A 233 -12.86 -11.94 2.29
CA GLY A 233 -12.14 -10.85 2.93
C GLY A 233 -12.17 -10.84 4.45
N PRO A 234 -13.32 -11.08 5.12
CA PRO A 234 -13.34 -11.15 6.58
C PRO A 234 -12.42 -12.23 7.17
N THR A 235 -12.38 -13.42 6.58
CA THR A 235 -11.48 -14.52 7.01
C THR A 235 -10.01 -14.13 6.78
N ARG A 236 -9.70 -13.56 5.61
CA ARG A 236 -8.34 -13.08 5.27
C ARG A 236 -7.85 -12.05 6.27
N MET A 237 -8.68 -11.08 6.62
CA MET A 237 -8.34 -10.05 7.61
C MET A 237 -8.22 -10.60 9.03
N MET A 238 -9.07 -11.57 9.42
CA MET A 238 -8.98 -12.24 10.71
C MET A 238 -7.67 -13.00 10.84
N ASN A 239 -7.28 -13.78 9.82
CA ASN A 239 -6.02 -14.54 9.83
C ASN A 239 -4.79 -13.60 9.91
N PHE A 240 -4.83 -12.46 9.23
CA PHE A 240 -3.79 -11.45 9.35
C PHE A 240 -3.75 -10.83 10.77
N ALA A 241 -4.89 -10.46 11.33
CA ALA A 241 -4.96 -9.92 12.70
C ALA A 241 -4.45 -10.93 13.74
N VAL A 242 -4.78 -12.22 13.58
CA VAL A 242 -4.24 -13.31 14.44
C VAL A 242 -2.72 -13.43 14.27
N ALA A 243 -2.20 -13.40 13.05
CA ALA A 243 -0.75 -13.49 12.80
C ALA A 243 0.01 -12.31 13.44
N LEU A 244 -0.55 -11.09 13.42
CA LEU A 244 -0.01 -9.93 14.13
C LEU A 244 -0.07 -10.12 15.64
N ALA A 245 -1.24 -10.48 16.17
CA ALA A 245 -1.46 -10.62 17.63
C ALA A 245 -0.59 -11.73 18.26
N THR A 246 -0.30 -12.78 17.49
CA THR A 246 0.56 -13.89 17.95
C THR A 246 2.05 -13.66 17.65
N GLY A 247 2.41 -12.54 17.03
CA GLY A 247 3.79 -12.20 16.71
C GLY A 247 4.40 -13.02 15.56
N VAL A 248 3.58 -13.72 14.76
CA VAL A 248 4.04 -14.43 13.56
C VAL A 248 4.48 -13.47 12.48
N VAL A 249 3.80 -12.32 12.37
CA VAL A 249 4.20 -11.22 11.50
C VAL A 249 4.30 -9.92 12.29
N SER A 250 5.01 -8.96 11.73
CA SER A 250 5.19 -7.61 12.21
C SER A 250 4.98 -6.61 11.08
N VAL A 251 4.79 -5.33 11.41
CA VAL A 251 4.70 -4.24 10.43
C VAL A 251 5.80 -3.24 10.68
N HIS A 252 6.54 -2.90 9.64
CA HIS A 252 7.69 -2.00 9.73
C HIS A 252 7.55 -0.83 8.77
N ARG A 253 7.87 0.36 9.28
CA ARG A 253 8.01 1.58 8.47
C ARG A 253 9.48 1.88 8.28
N GLY A 254 9.88 1.99 7.01
CA GLY A 254 11.24 2.35 6.61
C GLY A 254 11.30 3.75 5.99
N SER A 255 12.40 4.45 6.23
CA SER A 255 12.75 5.70 5.57
C SER A 255 14.18 5.61 5.04
N PHE A 256 14.36 5.96 3.78
CA PHE A 256 15.60 5.77 3.05
C PHE A 256 15.89 6.99 2.16
N ILE A 257 17.16 7.11 1.74
CA ILE A 257 17.57 8.06 0.72
C ILE A 257 18.40 7.31 -0.32
N LEU A 258 18.16 7.56 -1.60
CA LEU A 258 18.98 6.97 -2.67
C LEU A 258 20.38 7.58 -2.61
N ALA A 259 21.39 6.76 -2.41
CA ALA A 259 22.77 7.17 -2.59
C ALA A 259 23.05 7.45 -4.08
N THR A 260 23.97 8.36 -4.39
CA THR A 260 24.32 8.73 -5.79
C THR A 260 25.03 7.63 -6.54
#